data_ede5c1494a9f98ea3a9d6c483b07ec7a
#
_entry.id   ede5c1494a9f98ea3a9d6c483b07ec7a
#
_cell.length_a   1.000
_cell.length_b   1.000
_cell.length_c   1.000
_cell.angle_alpha   90.00
_cell.angle_beta   90.00
_cell.angle_gamma   90.00
#
_symmetry.space_group_name_H-M   'P 1'
#
loop_
_entity.id
_entity.type
_entity.pdbx_description
1 polymer ?
#
loop_
_entity_poly.entity_id
_entity_poly.type
_entity_poly.pdbx_seq_one_letter_code
_entity_poly.pdbx_strand_id
1 'polypeptide(L)'
;MNTKLRRTLVATALALATAPALAGTPDSPFTRTVFFGDSLTDAGFFRSLLPANVQSVTGQFTTNPGYVWSQYLADYYGGDASVAWKATGTATPAPGTGDNWAVGGARNGVDTVGALGYTPSLASQYAAYRAAGNAVDPNALYTVWGGANDLFAVQDTPAQGQQILGSAVAAQVGLIGALTQAGAQYILVPTIPDLGLTPAFRAAGASAMGQGTALANTYNNALFGALAQSNLRVIPVDTFHFLQEVVANPAEFGIANVSGTACQPQVTAQSLTCNPSSYATSDAQTRYLFADGVHPASGAHKAVADLAISVIDGPRQIAVLPHSAAMVGRARAQMVEGALLGVGSEDGMYWWGNLRGEQQRFNDSHGFDGEGLAGSVGISWRSGNLVYGGFLGHGQQDVDFGARRGDFRQTDTSVGGYLGWQGESGGWANAQASWTKLGFEVERQVNLGPATRYHRGSPDGDNLSVGGSAGWTFGHGAFSHGPVVSVLAQKISVDGYEEDSTLSSALAFPEQDRDSLIGSAGWQMRYVINEHLKPYARVTWDREFEDAPEHAWAQLRSMPNAQPYAVPGLAFDDTYGTLSYGVRSQLGGFEITTGSSLTVGQKGGHDSSFFLNVGGKF
;
A
#
# COMPACT_ATOMS: atom_id res chain seq x y z
N MET A 1 30.99 -20.72 37.48
CA MET A 1 30.08 -19.64 37.03
C MET A 1 28.64 -20.13 37.13
N ASN A 2 27.84 -19.47 37.94
CA ASN A 2 26.54 -19.96 38.44
C ASN A 2 25.51 -20.14 37.34
N THR A 3 24.83 -21.28 37.27
CA THR A 3 23.76 -21.61 36.28
C THR A 3 22.61 -20.61 36.24
N LYS A 4 22.41 -19.84 37.30
CA LYS A 4 21.42 -18.73 37.33
C LYS A 4 21.85 -17.54 36.46
N LEU A 5 23.15 -17.24 36.36
CA LEU A 5 23.66 -16.14 35.51
C LEU A 5 23.55 -16.46 34.02
N ARG A 6 23.64 -17.73 33.61
CA ARG A 6 23.45 -18.18 32.23
C ARG A 6 21.99 -18.05 31.76
N ARG A 7 21.02 -18.36 32.64
CA ARG A 7 19.59 -18.24 32.33
C ARG A 7 19.14 -16.79 32.26
N THR A 8 19.73 -15.89 33.05
CA THR A 8 19.39 -14.46 33.03
C THR A 8 19.93 -13.76 31.79
N LEU A 9 21.13 -14.10 31.31
CA LEU A 9 21.69 -13.49 30.07
C LEU A 9 20.96 -13.93 28.80
N VAL A 10 20.51 -15.18 28.71
CA VAL A 10 19.69 -15.66 27.57
C VAL A 10 18.27 -15.05 27.62
N ALA A 11 17.69 -14.95 28.81
CA ALA A 11 16.36 -14.33 28.98
C ALA A 11 16.38 -12.81 28.71
N THR A 12 17.48 -12.10 29.01
CA THR A 12 17.61 -10.67 28.77
C THR A 12 17.83 -10.38 27.26
N ALA A 13 18.54 -11.25 26.55
CA ALA A 13 18.71 -11.13 25.09
C ALA A 13 17.40 -11.39 24.32
N LEU A 14 16.56 -12.32 24.80
CA LEU A 14 15.22 -12.55 24.23
C LEU A 14 14.21 -11.46 24.62
N ALA A 15 14.33 -10.86 25.82
CA ALA A 15 13.38 -9.84 26.29
C ALA A 15 13.60 -8.46 25.64
N LEU A 16 14.79 -8.19 25.08
CA LEU A 16 15.05 -6.96 24.30
C LEU A 16 14.50 -7.03 22.87
N ALA A 17 14.15 -8.21 22.38
CA ALA A 17 13.59 -8.41 21.04
C ALA A 17 12.05 -8.32 20.98
N THR A 18 11.36 -8.21 22.13
CA THR A 18 9.88 -8.23 22.20
C THR A 18 9.30 -6.99 22.87
N ALA A 19 9.73 -5.80 22.53
CA ALA A 19 8.95 -4.61 22.83
C ALA A 19 7.74 -4.58 21.88
N PRO A 20 6.47 -4.62 22.38
CA PRO A 20 5.34 -4.41 21.50
C PRO A 20 5.44 -3.01 20.93
N ALA A 21 5.58 -2.90 19.62
CA ALA A 21 5.40 -1.62 18.94
C ALA A 21 3.96 -1.17 19.19
N LEU A 22 3.78 -0.02 19.82
CA LEU A 22 2.50 0.68 19.83
C LEU A 22 2.17 0.96 18.36
N ALA A 23 1.10 0.36 17.87
CA ALA A 23 0.59 0.65 16.54
C ALA A 23 0.26 2.15 16.50
N GLY A 24 1.08 2.92 15.80
CA GLY A 24 0.76 4.29 15.46
C GLY A 24 -0.47 4.30 14.54
N THR A 25 -1.25 5.38 14.55
CA THR A 25 -2.22 5.63 13.49
C THR A 25 -1.46 5.65 12.16
N PRO A 26 -1.92 4.93 11.15
CA PRO A 26 -1.25 4.92 9.85
C PRO A 26 -1.11 6.36 9.33
N ASP A 27 0.10 6.78 8.97
CA ASP A 27 0.29 8.06 8.30
C ASP A 27 -0.35 7.98 6.90
N SER A 28 -1.30 8.89 6.64
CA SER A 28 -1.96 8.95 5.34
C SER A 28 -0.95 9.23 4.24
N PRO A 29 -1.01 8.53 3.08
CA PRO A 29 -0.17 8.85 1.94
C PRO A 29 -0.57 10.17 1.27
N PHE A 30 -1.71 10.73 1.66
CA PHE A 30 -2.25 11.98 1.13
C PHE A 30 -2.26 13.06 2.20
N THR A 31 -1.91 14.27 1.80
CA THR A 31 -1.97 15.46 2.66
C THR A 31 -3.41 15.87 2.97
N ARG A 32 -4.37 15.52 2.09
CA ARG A 32 -5.74 15.95 2.12
C ARG A 32 -6.61 15.09 1.20
N THR A 33 -7.91 15.01 1.44
CA THR A 33 -8.91 14.45 0.52
C THR A 33 -9.92 15.52 0.12
N VAL A 34 -10.20 15.68 -1.19
CA VAL A 34 -11.14 16.68 -1.72
C VAL A 34 -12.17 15.97 -2.61
N PHE A 35 -13.45 16.24 -2.38
CA PHE A 35 -14.53 15.51 -3.04
C PHE A 35 -15.37 16.41 -3.94
N PHE A 36 -15.50 16.04 -5.22
CA PHE A 36 -16.45 16.59 -6.18
C PHE A 36 -17.40 15.48 -6.63
N GLY A 37 -18.70 15.77 -6.69
CA GLY A 37 -19.63 14.73 -7.09
C GLY A 37 -21.10 15.10 -6.93
N ASP A 38 -21.93 14.08 -7.00
CA ASP A 38 -23.37 14.17 -6.85
C ASP A 38 -23.86 13.62 -5.50
N SER A 39 -25.11 13.13 -5.45
CA SER A 39 -25.75 12.58 -4.24
C SER A 39 -25.00 11.39 -3.62
N LEU A 40 -24.26 10.60 -4.43
CA LEU A 40 -23.48 9.48 -3.90
C LEU A 40 -22.34 9.95 -3.00
N THR A 41 -21.84 11.17 -3.21
CA THR A 41 -20.67 11.75 -2.53
C THR A 41 -21.06 12.83 -1.50
N ASP A 42 -22.26 13.43 -1.63
CA ASP A 42 -22.75 14.55 -0.80
C ASP A 42 -22.90 14.17 0.68
N ALA A 43 -22.12 14.80 1.55
CA ALA A 43 -22.15 14.61 3.00
C ALA A 43 -23.18 15.49 3.73
N GLY A 44 -24.06 16.19 3.01
CA GLY A 44 -25.16 16.95 3.60
C GLY A 44 -25.27 18.41 3.14
N PHE A 45 -25.02 18.70 1.87
CA PHE A 45 -25.19 20.05 1.30
C PHE A 45 -26.59 20.64 1.56
N PHE A 46 -27.67 19.85 1.38
CA PHE A 46 -29.04 20.28 1.61
C PHE A 46 -29.52 20.18 3.06
N ARG A 47 -28.72 19.66 3.99
CA ARG A 47 -29.10 19.45 5.39
C ARG A 47 -29.58 20.74 6.05
N SER A 48 -29.01 21.89 5.72
CA SER A 48 -29.39 23.20 6.25
C SER A 48 -30.83 23.63 5.92
N LEU A 49 -31.42 23.07 4.86
CA LEU A 49 -32.82 23.35 4.46
C LEU A 49 -33.84 22.47 5.19
N LEU A 50 -33.41 21.41 5.83
CA LEU A 50 -34.26 20.50 6.58
C LEU A 50 -34.63 21.09 7.96
N PRO A 51 -35.77 20.70 8.57
CA PRO A 51 -36.13 21.16 9.90
C PRO A 51 -35.03 20.87 10.93
N ALA A 52 -34.69 21.84 11.76
CA ALA A 52 -33.54 21.78 12.68
C ALA A 52 -33.57 20.55 13.62
N ASN A 53 -34.76 20.11 14.04
CA ASN A 53 -34.94 18.96 14.93
C ASN A 53 -34.63 17.60 14.29
N VAL A 54 -34.44 17.51 12.96
CA VAL A 54 -34.11 16.25 12.25
C VAL A 54 -32.76 16.31 11.54
N GLN A 55 -32.08 17.46 11.51
CA GLN A 55 -30.81 17.62 10.79
C GLN A 55 -29.71 16.65 11.25
N SER A 56 -29.71 16.24 12.51
CA SER A 56 -28.74 15.30 13.06
C SER A 56 -28.91 13.86 12.52
N VAL A 57 -30.09 13.53 12.01
CA VAL A 57 -30.46 12.17 11.55
C VAL A 57 -30.97 12.15 10.11
N THR A 58 -30.71 13.20 9.33
CA THR A 58 -31.11 13.33 7.91
C THR A 58 -30.08 14.14 7.14
N GLY A 59 -30.28 14.32 5.85
CA GLY A 59 -29.50 15.26 5.05
C GLY A 59 -28.41 14.65 4.18
N GLN A 60 -28.32 13.33 4.12
CA GLN A 60 -27.44 12.59 3.21
C GLN A 60 -28.28 11.64 2.35
N PHE A 61 -27.80 11.30 1.17
CA PHE A 61 -28.52 10.43 0.24
C PHE A 61 -28.21 8.94 0.51
N THR A 62 -28.51 8.51 1.74
CA THR A 62 -28.31 7.15 2.23
C THR A 62 -29.30 6.84 3.37
N THR A 63 -29.10 5.76 4.09
CA THR A 63 -29.79 5.45 5.37
C THR A 63 -29.18 6.29 6.50
N ASN A 64 -29.73 7.51 6.74
CA ASN A 64 -29.21 8.40 7.77
C ASN A 64 -29.45 7.86 9.21
N PRO A 65 -28.58 8.16 10.17
CA PRO A 65 -27.40 9.04 10.09
C PRO A 65 -26.12 8.35 9.60
N GLY A 66 -26.23 7.21 8.93
CA GLY A 66 -25.08 6.48 8.38
C GLY A 66 -24.34 7.29 7.31
N TYR A 67 -23.08 6.97 7.12
CA TYR A 67 -22.18 7.68 6.21
C TYR A 67 -22.41 7.31 4.74
N VAL A 68 -22.06 8.24 3.84
CA VAL A 68 -21.76 7.98 2.44
C VAL A 68 -20.30 7.60 2.26
N TRP A 69 -19.92 7.05 1.11
CA TRP A 69 -18.58 6.49 0.86
C TRP A 69 -17.44 7.51 1.06
N SER A 70 -17.67 8.79 0.72
CA SER A 70 -16.68 9.85 0.87
C SER A 70 -16.26 10.07 2.33
N GLN A 71 -17.18 9.92 3.26
CA GLN A 71 -16.90 10.05 4.68
C GLN A 71 -16.10 8.85 5.20
N TYR A 72 -16.42 7.62 4.79
CA TYR A 72 -15.63 6.44 5.12
C TYR A 72 -14.21 6.52 4.55
N LEU A 73 -14.07 7.03 3.30
CA LEU A 73 -12.76 7.20 2.67
C LEU A 73 -11.93 8.26 3.39
N ALA A 74 -12.54 9.40 3.76
CA ALA A 74 -11.88 10.46 4.50
C ALA A 74 -11.44 10.00 5.90
N ASP A 75 -12.32 9.30 6.63
CA ASP A 75 -11.97 8.74 7.94
C ASP A 75 -10.77 7.81 7.87
N TYR A 76 -10.68 7.00 6.80
CA TYR A 76 -9.57 6.07 6.61
C TYR A 76 -8.22 6.77 6.35
N TYR A 77 -8.22 7.83 5.52
CA TYR A 77 -7.00 8.57 5.18
C TYR A 77 -6.78 9.82 6.07
N GLY A 78 -7.59 10.03 7.11
CA GLY A 78 -7.44 11.18 8.01
C GLY A 78 -7.86 12.51 7.40
N GLY A 79 -8.74 12.49 6.37
CA GLY A 79 -9.29 13.68 5.71
C GLY A 79 -10.55 14.23 6.37
N ASP A 80 -11.10 15.34 5.83
CA ASP A 80 -12.36 15.97 6.27
C ASP A 80 -13.40 15.96 5.14
N ALA A 81 -14.33 15.01 5.18
CA ALA A 81 -15.47 14.96 4.25
C ALA A 81 -16.67 15.81 4.71
N SER A 82 -16.55 16.68 5.70
CA SER A 82 -17.59 17.64 6.01
C SER A 82 -17.86 18.57 4.81
N VAL A 83 -19.07 19.09 4.70
CA VAL A 83 -19.45 19.91 3.55
C VAL A 83 -18.64 21.21 3.48
N ALA A 84 -18.08 21.51 2.32
CA ALA A 84 -17.34 22.73 2.03
C ALA A 84 -18.28 23.95 1.84
N TRP A 85 -19.54 23.71 1.53
CA TRP A 85 -20.59 24.69 1.36
C TRP A 85 -21.98 24.11 1.66
N LYS A 86 -22.98 24.98 1.84
CA LYS A 86 -24.32 24.59 2.28
C LYS A 86 -25.39 25.31 1.46
N ALA A 87 -26.47 24.61 1.15
CA ALA A 87 -27.63 25.21 0.52
C ALA A 87 -28.26 26.28 1.44
N THR A 88 -28.69 27.39 0.83
CA THR A 88 -29.38 28.49 1.53
C THR A 88 -30.83 28.66 1.10
N GLY A 89 -31.31 27.85 0.13
CA GLY A 89 -32.56 28.02 -0.55
C GLY A 89 -32.51 29.12 -1.65
N THR A 90 -31.34 29.72 -1.85
CA THR A 90 -31.07 30.71 -2.93
C THR A 90 -30.01 30.17 -3.90
N ALA A 91 -29.70 30.92 -4.96
CA ALA A 91 -28.64 30.56 -5.92
C ALA A 91 -27.21 30.68 -5.36
N THR A 92 -27.04 31.23 -4.14
CA THR A 92 -25.72 31.44 -3.54
C THR A 92 -25.58 30.54 -2.30
N PRO A 93 -24.81 29.44 -2.37
CA PRO A 93 -24.52 28.61 -1.20
C PRO A 93 -23.72 29.38 -0.12
N ALA A 94 -23.92 29.02 1.14
CA ALA A 94 -23.12 29.53 2.24
C ALA A 94 -21.84 28.69 2.43
N PRO A 95 -20.72 29.27 2.91
CA PRO A 95 -19.50 28.52 3.22
C PRO A 95 -19.73 27.45 4.29
N GLY A 96 -19.04 26.31 4.15
CA GLY A 96 -18.82 25.28 5.15
C GLY A 96 -17.34 25.25 5.59
N THR A 97 -16.91 24.17 6.20
CA THR A 97 -15.57 24.08 6.80
C THR A 97 -14.73 22.91 6.27
N GLY A 98 -15.37 21.93 5.61
CA GLY A 98 -14.69 20.72 5.14
C GLY A 98 -14.31 20.76 3.66
N ASP A 99 -13.98 19.58 3.14
CA ASP A 99 -13.44 19.39 1.79
C ASP A 99 -14.41 18.70 0.83
N ASN A 100 -15.67 18.50 1.24
CA ASN A 100 -16.69 17.90 0.39
C ASN A 100 -17.51 18.96 -0.34
N TRP A 101 -17.25 19.13 -1.62
CA TRP A 101 -17.92 20.06 -2.54
C TRP A 101 -19.11 19.43 -3.27
N ALA A 102 -19.33 18.11 -3.10
CA ALA A 102 -20.40 17.38 -3.79
C ALA A 102 -21.78 17.87 -3.43
N VAL A 103 -22.71 17.77 -4.38
CA VAL A 103 -24.09 18.25 -4.25
C VAL A 103 -25.06 17.23 -4.85
N GLY A 104 -26.02 16.80 -4.07
CA GLY A 104 -27.07 15.89 -4.52
C GLY A 104 -27.79 16.40 -5.78
N GLY A 105 -27.99 15.53 -6.78
CA GLY A 105 -28.61 15.89 -8.06
C GLY A 105 -27.70 16.60 -9.06
N ALA A 106 -26.42 16.84 -8.72
CA ALA A 106 -25.50 17.54 -9.61
C ALA A 106 -25.26 16.76 -10.91
N ARG A 107 -25.32 17.47 -12.03
CA ARG A 107 -24.85 17.03 -13.34
C ARG A 107 -23.39 17.45 -13.55
N ASN A 108 -22.72 16.91 -14.52
CA ASN A 108 -21.30 17.20 -14.71
C ASN A 108 -21.01 18.64 -15.14
N GLY A 109 -21.73 19.16 -16.13
CA GLY A 109 -21.44 20.48 -16.73
C GLY A 109 -22.61 21.46 -16.73
N VAL A 110 -23.75 21.10 -16.14
CA VAL A 110 -24.99 21.92 -16.21
C VAL A 110 -25.54 22.14 -14.83
N ASP A 111 -25.57 23.40 -14.41
CA ASP A 111 -26.27 23.80 -13.18
C ASP A 111 -27.77 23.66 -13.36
N THR A 112 -28.47 23.18 -12.33
CA THR A 112 -29.91 22.98 -12.37
C THR A 112 -30.59 23.67 -11.18
N VAL A 113 -31.91 23.75 -11.23
CA VAL A 113 -32.74 24.16 -10.09
C VAL A 113 -33.76 23.07 -9.86
N GLY A 114 -33.57 22.31 -8.79
CA GLY A 114 -34.47 21.25 -8.39
C GLY A 114 -35.46 21.68 -7.30
N ALA A 115 -36.22 20.74 -6.74
CA ALA A 115 -37.19 21.00 -5.68
C ALA A 115 -36.55 21.60 -4.40
N LEU A 116 -35.28 21.40 -4.17
CA LEU A 116 -34.50 21.92 -3.05
C LEU A 116 -33.74 23.23 -3.38
N GLY A 117 -33.95 23.79 -4.57
CA GLY A 117 -33.30 25.00 -5.04
C GLY A 117 -32.10 24.73 -5.98
N TYR A 118 -31.14 25.65 -5.94
CA TYR A 118 -29.96 25.61 -6.82
C TYR A 118 -29.08 24.38 -6.56
N THR A 119 -28.74 23.70 -7.66
CA THR A 119 -27.93 22.48 -7.69
C THR A 119 -26.74 22.71 -8.63
N PRO A 120 -25.59 23.13 -8.10
CA PRO A 120 -24.39 23.38 -8.89
C PRO A 120 -23.82 22.09 -9.48
N SER A 121 -23.40 22.16 -10.73
CA SER A 121 -22.71 21.08 -11.44
C SER A 121 -21.32 20.80 -10.87
N LEU A 122 -20.72 19.67 -11.24
CA LEU A 122 -19.32 19.36 -10.86
C LEU A 122 -18.37 20.45 -11.35
N ALA A 123 -18.58 21.01 -12.54
CA ALA A 123 -17.80 22.14 -13.03
C ALA A 123 -17.92 23.38 -12.12
N SER A 124 -19.13 23.69 -11.65
CA SER A 124 -19.38 24.79 -10.71
C SER A 124 -18.82 24.51 -9.31
N GLN A 125 -18.82 23.25 -8.87
CA GLN A 125 -18.16 22.83 -7.61
C GLN A 125 -16.67 23.14 -7.66
N TYR A 126 -15.98 22.78 -8.75
CA TYR A 126 -14.56 23.09 -8.93
C TYR A 126 -14.30 24.60 -9.03
N ALA A 127 -15.14 25.33 -9.76
CA ALA A 127 -15.04 26.78 -9.82
C ALA A 127 -15.18 27.43 -8.44
N ALA A 128 -16.12 26.95 -7.60
CA ALA A 128 -16.30 27.41 -6.24
C ALA A 128 -15.10 27.03 -5.33
N TYR A 129 -14.55 25.83 -5.47
CA TYR A 129 -13.32 25.40 -4.80
C TYR A 129 -12.18 26.39 -5.07
N ARG A 130 -11.97 26.76 -6.33
CA ARG A 130 -10.95 27.73 -6.75
C ARG A 130 -11.25 29.15 -6.27
N ALA A 131 -12.50 29.58 -6.34
CA ALA A 131 -12.94 30.90 -5.89
C ALA A 131 -12.82 31.09 -4.37
N ALA A 132 -12.91 30.01 -3.60
CA ALA A 132 -12.65 30.00 -2.15
C ALA A 132 -11.14 30.15 -1.81
N GLY A 133 -10.26 30.30 -2.80
CA GLY A 133 -8.82 30.49 -2.60
C GLY A 133 -8.03 29.19 -2.44
N ASN A 134 -8.66 28.02 -2.65
CA ASN A 134 -7.94 26.75 -2.54
C ASN A 134 -6.94 26.57 -3.69
N ALA A 135 -5.67 26.35 -3.36
CA ALA A 135 -4.68 25.83 -4.28
C ALA A 135 -4.87 24.31 -4.49
N VAL A 136 -4.54 23.82 -5.68
CA VAL A 136 -4.46 22.38 -5.91
C VAL A 136 -3.15 21.89 -5.32
N ASP A 137 -3.24 20.93 -4.40
CA ASP A 137 -2.10 20.28 -3.75
C ASP A 137 -1.75 19.01 -4.55
N PRO A 138 -0.52 18.84 -5.05
CA PRO A 138 -0.12 17.66 -5.81
C PRO A 138 -0.19 16.36 -4.99
N ASN A 139 -0.08 16.44 -3.67
CA ASN A 139 -0.09 15.30 -2.77
C ASN A 139 -1.47 15.01 -2.16
N ALA A 140 -2.52 15.75 -2.56
CA ALA A 140 -3.88 15.47 -2.12
C ALA A 140 -4.55 14.41 -3.02
N LEU A 141 -5.51 13.69 -2.44
CA LEU A 141 -6.43 12.83 -3.18
C LEU A 141 -7.66 13.64 -3.58
N TYR A 142 -7.92 13.77 -4.87
CA TYR A 142 -9.13 14.37 -5.42
C TYR A 142 -10.07 13.27 -5.89
N THR A 143 -11.36 13.39 -5.63
CA THR A 143 -12.37 12.46 -6.14
C THR A 143 -13.34 13.19 -7.06
N VAL A 144 -13.64 12.58 -8.22
CA VAL A 144 -14.56 13.14 -9.22
C VAL A 144 -15.55 12.05 -9.62
N TRP A 145 -16.75 12.05 -9.02
CA TRP A 145 -17.79 11.05 -9.26
C TRP A 145 -19.11 11.71 -9.63
N GLY A 146 -19.47 11.67 -10.91
CA GLY A 146 -20.70 12.23 -11.44
C GLY A 146 -21.11 11.56 -12.75
N GLY A 147 -22.19 12.07 -13.34
CA GLY A 147 -22.76 11.59 -14.60
C GLY A 147 -24.08 10.85 -14.44
N ALA A 148 -24.40 10.25 -13.28
CA ALA A 148 -25.66 9.55 -13.08
C ALA A 148 -26.88 10.46 -13.34
N ASN A 149 -26.84 11.71 -12.87
CA ASN A 149 -27.91 12.69 -13.10
C ASN A 149 -28.01 13.15 -14.57
N ASP A 150 -26.91 13.10 -15.32
CA ASP A 150 -26.94 13.30 -16.78
C ASP A 150 -27.63 12.12 -17.46
N LEU A 151 -27.42 10.87 -16.99
CA LEU A 151 -28.11 9.70 -17.52
C LEU A 151 -29.61 9.70 -17.22
N PHE A 152 -30.04 10.20 -16.05
CA PHE A 152 -31.46 10.43 -15.79
C PHE A 152 -32.04 11.49 -16.74
N ALA A 153 -31.30 12.56 -17.04
CA ALA A 153 -31.74 13.55 -18.04
C ALA A 153 -31.83 12.97 -19.47
N VAL A 154 -31.01 11.96 -19.80
CA VAL A 154 -31.18 11.20 -21.07
C VAL A 154 -32.51 10.45 -21.12
N GLN A 155 -32.91 9.84 -19.98
CA GLN A 155 -34.23 9.17 -19.90
C GLN A 155 -35.40 10.12 -20.03
N ASP A 156 -35.30 11.32 -19.43
CA ASP A 156 -36.35 12.34 -19.50
C ASP A 156 -36.46 12.96 -20.91
N THR A 157 -35.34 13.00 -21.63
CA THR A 157 -35.26 13.60 -22.99
C THR A 157 -34.49 12.74 -23.98
N PRO A 158 -34.98 11.53 -24.34
CA PRO A 158 -34.25 10.57 -25.17
C PRO A 158 -33.78 11.12 -26.53
N ALA A 159 -34.54 12.05 -27.13
CA ALA A 159 -34.19 12.67 -28.42
C ALA A 159 -32.86 13.47 -28.34
N GLN A 160 -32.44 13.91 -27.14
CA GLN A 160 -31.19 14.63 -26.90
C GLN A 160 -30.13 13.73 -26.22
N GLY A 161 -30.43 12.45 -26.05
CA GLY A 161 -29.62 11.54 -25.22
C GLY A 161 -28.15 11.50 -25.61
N GLN A 162 -27.82 11.41 -26.89
CA GLN A 162 -26.44 11.39 -27.37
C GLN A 162 -25.71 12.72 -27.09
N GLN A 163 -26.38 13.86 -27.25
CA GLN A 163 -25.81 15.17 -26.93
C GLN A 163 -25.57 15.33 -25.43
N ILE A 164 -26.52 14.94 -24.60
CA ILE A 164 -26.41 15.02 -23.14
C ILE A 164 -25.24 14.16 -22.67
N LEU A 165 -25.15 12.89 -23.12
CA LEU A 165 -24.08 11.99 -22.75
C LEU A 165 -22.71 12.53 -23.18
N GLY A 166 -22.56 12.96 -24.41
CA GLY A 166 -21.30 13.54 -24.93
C GLY A 166 -20.87 14.79 -24.17
N SER A 167 -21.82 15.69 -23.84
CA SER A 167 -21.53 16.89 -23.05
C SER A 167 -21.15 16.57 -21.62
N ALA A 168 -21.78 15.57 -20.98
CA ALA A 168 -21.46 15.14 -19.64
C ALA A 168 -20.06 14.53 -19.54
N VAL A 169 -19.69 13.65 -20.50
CA VAL A 169 -18.32 13.11 -20.60
C VAL A 169 -17.30 14.22 -20.80
N ALA A 170 -17.55 15.15 -21.75
CA ALA A 170 -16.64 16.26 -22.01
C ALA A 170 -16.45 17.17 -20.78
N ALA A 171 -17.51 17.43 -20.01
CA ALA A 171 -17.44 18.23 -18.79
C ALA A 171 -16.61 17.55 -17.70
N GLN A 172 -16.77 16.22 -17.50
CA GLN A 172 -16.00 15.48 -16.50
C GLN A 172 -14.52 15.37 -16.90
N VAL A 173 -14.22 15.08 -18.16
CA VAL A 173 -12.85 15.08 -18.70
C VAL A 173 -12.22 16.47 -18.56
N GLY A 174 -12.97 17.54 -18.85
CA GLY A 174 -12.52 18.92 -18.69
C GLY A 174 -12.18 19.27 -17.22
N LEU A 175 -12.99 18.83 -16.27
CA LEU A 175 -12.72 19.01 -14.84
C LEU A 175 -11.45 18.25 -14.41
N ILE A 176 -11.31 16.99 -14.79
CA ILE A 176 -10.13 16.17 -14.50
C ILE A 176 -8.88 16.80 -15.14
N GLY A 177 -8.98 17.26 -16.38
CA GLY A 177 -7.91 17.98 -17.07
C GLY A 177 -7.51 19.27 -16.36
N ALA A 178 -8.47 20.04 -15.86
CA ALA A 178 -8.21 21.27 -15.10
C ALA A 178 -7.52 21.00 -13.75
N LEU A 179 -7.91 19.93 -13.04
CA LEU A 179 -7.23 19.47 -11.82
C LEU A 179 -5.79 19.06 -12.14
N THR A 180 -5.57 18.23 -13.17
CA THR A 180 -4.23 17.77 -13.59
C THR A 180 -3.34 18.95 -14.00
N GLN A 181 -3.85 19.90 -14.79
CA GLN A 181 -3.10 21.10 -15.19
C GLN A 181 -2.76 22.01 -14.00
N ALA A 182 -3.59 22.00 -12.96
CA ALA A 182 -3.32 22.74 -11.74
C ALA A 182 -2.36 22.01 -10.78
N GLY A 183 -1.91 20.79 -11.12
CA GLY A 183 -0.90 20.02 -10.38
C GLY A 183 -1.41 18.80 -9.61
N ALA A 184 -2.70 18.45 -9.69
CA ALA A 184 -3.22 17.23 -9.05
C ALA A 184 -2.56 15.98 -9.66
N GLN A 185 -1.97 15.13 -8.81
CA GLN A 185 -1.35 13.87 -9.24
C GLN A 185 -2.31 12.68 -9.02
N TYR A 186 -3.15 12.72 -7.99
CA TYR A 186 -3.99 11.60 -7.56
C TYR A 186 -5.46 11.98 -7.69
N ILE A 187 -6.11 11.51 -8.76
CA ILE A 187 -7.53 11.79 -9.04
C ILE A 187 -8.27 10.46 -9.13
N LEU A 188 -9.14 10.18 -8.17
CA LEU A 188 -9.95 8.97 -8.12
C LEU A 188 -11.27 9.20 -8.85
N VAL A 189 -11.59 8.30 -9.78
CA VAL A 189 -12.77 8.40 -10.64
C VAL A 189 -13.52 7.06 -10.63
N PRO A 190 -14.61 6.95 -9.85
CA PRO A 190 -15.46 5.77 -9.91
C PRO A 190 -16.29 5.74 -11.21
N THR A 191 -16.58 4.53 -11.72
CA THR A 191 -17.58 4.31 -12.75
C THR A 191 -19.00 4.62 -12.22
N ILE A 192 -19.96 4.93 -13.08
CA ILE A 192 -21.37 4.92 -12.71
C ILE A 192 -21.77 3.45 -12.46
N PRO A 193 -22.38 3.12 -11.29
CA PRO A 193 -22.88 1.78 -11.01
C PRO A 193 -23.92 1.33 -12.04
N ASP A 194 -24.17 0.03 -12.12
CA ASP A 194 -25.20 -0.52 -12.99
C ASP A 194 -26.59 -0.05 -12.58
N LEU A 195 -27.09 1.02 -13.24
CA LEU A 195 -28.39 1.63 -12.95
C LEU A 195 -29.54 0.66 -13.14
N GLY A 196 -29.42 -0.30 -14.07
CA GLY A 196 -30.44 -1.30 -14.31
C GLY A 196 -30.74 -2.21 -13.13
N LEU A 197 -29.82 -2.31 -12.17
CA LEU A 197 -29.97 -3.10 -10.94
C LEU A 197 -30.65 -2.34 -9.80
N THR A 198 -30.87 -1.04 -9.93
CA THR A 198 -31.49 -0.23 -8.88
C THR A 198 -33.01 -0.51 -8.73
N PRO A 199 -33.58 -0.28 -7.55
CA PRO A 199 -35.01 -0.50 -7.32
C PRO A 199 -35.93 0.27 -8.27
N ALA A 200 -35.58 1.51 -8.66
CA ALA A 200 -36.36 2.32 -9.58
C ALA A 200 -36.44 1.70 -10.98
N PHE A 201 -35.31 1.27 -11.54
CA PHE A 201 -35.28 0.61 -12.85
C PHE A 201 -35.94 -0.78 -12.81
N ARG A 202 -35.77 -1.54 -11.72
CA ARG A 202 -36.48 -2.80 -11.52
C ARG A 202 -38.01 -2.64 -11.47
N ALA A 203 -38.48 -1.62 -10.78
CA ALA A 203 -39.91 -1.30 -10.71
C ALA A 203 -40.49 -0.89 -12.07
N ALA A 204 -39.69 -0.25 -12.93
CA ALA A 204 -40.07 0.09 -14.31
C ALA A 204 -40.01 -1.10 -15.29
N GLY A 205 -39.54 -2.27 -14.87
CA GLY A 205 -39.58 -3.54 -15.62
C GLY A 205 -38.30 -3.85 -16.41
N ALA A 206 -38.26 -5.07 -17.00
CA ALA A 206 -37.06 -5.63 -17.63
C ALA A 206 -36.47 -4.76 -18.76
N SER A 207 -37.30 -4.09 -19.54
CA SER A 207 -36.81 -3.17 -20.59
C SER A 207 -36.06 -1.98 -19.99
N ALA A 208 -36.57 -1.38 -18.93
CA ALA A 208 -35.91 -0.28 -18.24
C ALA A 208 -34.59 -0.73 -17.59
N MET A 209 -34.58 -1.91 -16.96
CA MET A 209 -33.35 -2.51 -16.43
C MET A 209 -32.26 -2.61 -17.50
N GLY A 210 -32.57 -3.22 -18.66
CA GLY A 210 -31.62 -3.34 -19.77
C GLY A 210 -31.13 -2.00 -20.29
N GLN A 211 -32.00 -1.01 -20.38
CA GLN A 211 -31.64 0.36 -20.78
C GLN A 211 -30.72 1.03 -19.76
N GLY A 212 -31.02 0.91 -18.46
CA GLY A 212 -30.19 1.46 -17.39
C GLY A 212 -28.77 0.89 -17.39
N THR A 213 -28.65 -0.44 -17.52
CA THR A 213 -27.34 -1.13 -17.63
C THR A 213 -26.58 -0.64 -18.87
N ALA A 214 -27.22 -0.63 -20.04
CA ALA A 214 -26.58 -0.20 -21.29
C ALA A 214 -26.13 1.26 -21.24
N LEU A 215 -26.93 2.14 -20.65
CA LEU A 215 -26.65 3.57 -20.56
C LEU A 215 -25.45 3.85 -19.63
N ALA A 216 -25.41 3.22 -18.45
CA ALA A 216 -24.28 3.32 -17.52
C ALA A 216 -22.99 2.77 -18.14
N ASN A 217 -23.03 1.60 -18.78
CA ASN A 217 -21.89 1.00 -19.46
C ASN A 217 -21.38 1.88 -20.62
N THR A 218 -22.28 2.46 -21.42
CA THR A 218 -21.94 3.36 -22.53
C THR A 218 -21.21 4.60 -22.00
N TYR A 219 -21.71 5.22 -20.93
CA TYR A 219 -21.09 6.37 -20.32
C TYR A 219 -19.70 6.03 -19.77
N ASN A 220 -19.57 4.94 -19.01
CA ASN A 220 -18.30 4.52 -18.40
C ASN A 220 -17.23 4.28 -19.49
N ASN A 221 -17.57 3.56 -20.56
CA ASN A 221 -16.66 3.31 -21.67
C ASN A 221 -16.27 4.62 -22.39
N ALA A 222 -17.21 5.54 -22.61
CA ALA A 222 -16.94 6.82 -23.23
C ALA A 222 -16.03 7.69 -22.35
N LEU A 223 -16.26 7.75 -21.04
CA LEU A 223 -15.46 8.51 -20.10
C LEU A 223 -14.01 8.00 -20.05
N PHE A 224 -13.80 6.71 -19.76
CA PHE A 224 -12.45 6.16 -19.65
C PHE A 224 -11.71 6.13 -20.99
N GLY A 225 -12.43 5.93 -22.10
CA GLY A 225 -11.88 6.07 -23.44
C GLY A 225 -11.41 7.51 -23.74
N ALA A 226 -12.18 8.53 -23.35
CA ALA A 226 -11.81 9.93 -23.52
C ALA A 226 -10.66 10.36 -22.60
N LEU A 227 -10.62 9.87 -21.37
CA LEU A 227 -9.49 10.08 -20.45
C LEU A 227 -8.20 9.49 -21.03
N ALA A 228 -8.25 8.26 -21.55
CA ALA A 228 -7.10 7.61 -22.19
C ALA A 228 -6.61 8.38 -23.42
N GLN A 229 -7.52 8.81 -24.29
CA GLN A 229 -7.19 9.62 -25.49
C GLN A 229 -6.58 10.98 -25.13
N SER A 230 -6.97 11.55 -24.00
CA SER A 230 -6.45 12.83 -23.48
C SER A 230 -5.18 12.66 -22.65
N ASN A 231 -4.66 11.44 -22.50
CA ASN A 231 -3.53 11.09 -21.63
C ASN A 231 -3.73 11.58 -20.18
N LEU A 232 -4.97 11.55 -19.71
CA LEU A 232 -5.33 11.87 -18.33
C LEU A 232 -5.38 10.58 -17.50
N ARG A 233 -4.39 10.38 -16.65
CA ARG A 233 -4.32 9.24 -15.76
C ARG A 233 -5.14 9.49 -14.50
N VAL A 234 -5.99 8.55 -14.16
CA VAL A 234 -6.83 8.59 -12.96
C VAL A 234 -6.78 7.25 -12.24
N ILE A 235 -7.10 7.24 -10.97
CA ILE A 235 -7.29 6.02 -10.17
C ILE A 235 -8.74 5.57 -10.42
N PRO A 236 -8.97 4.53 -11.24
CA PRO A 236 -10.32 4.05 -11.53
C PRO A 236 -10.86 3.22 -10.38
N VAL A 237 -12.18 3.32 -10.11
CA VAL A 237 -12.88 2.41 -9.18
C VAL A 237 -14.07 1.83 -9.91
N ASP A 238 -14.09 0.52 -10.10
CA ASP A 238 -15.12 -0.17 -10.88
C ASP A 238 -16.37 -0.48 -10.04
N THR A 239 -17.16 0.52 -9.80
CA THR A 239 -18.44 0.37 -9.08
C THR A 239 -19.53 -0.28 -9.95
N PHE A 240 -19.36 -0.28 -11.30
CA PHE A 240 -20.31 -0.91 -12.21
C PHE A 240 -20.33 -2.42 -12.03
N HIS A 241 -19.19 -3.09 -12.19
CA HIS A 241 -19.08 -4.53 -11.97
C HIS A 241 -19.22 -4.89 -10.48
N PHE A 242 -18.72 -4.04 -9.57
CA PHE A 242 -18.89 -4.27 -8.14
C PHE A 242 -20.36 -4.39 -7.72
N LEU A 243 -21.26 -3.52 -8.22
CA LEU A 243 -22.68 -3.64 -7.92
C LEU A 243 -23.28 -4.95 -8.46
N GLN A 244 -22.85 -5.39 -9.66
CA GLN A 244 -23.28 -6.68 -10.22
C GLN A 244 -22.82 -7.85 -9.34
N GLU A 245 -21.57 -7.82 -8.85
CA GLU A 245 -20.99 -8.83 -7.95
C GLU A 245 -21.74 -8.90 -6.61
N VAL A 246 -22.07 -7.75 -6.01
CA VAL A 246 -22.85 -7.66 -4.78
C VAL A 246 -24.26 -8.22 -4.97
N VAL A 247 -24.92 -7.92 -6.09
CA VAL A 247 -26.25 -8.43 -6.40
C VAL A 247 -26.24 -9.93 -6.68
N ALA A 248 -25.17 -10.44 -7.27
CA ALA A 248 -25.01 -11.87 -7.54
C ALA A 248 -24.74 -12.70 -6.27
N ASN A 249 -24.01 -12.14 -5.29
CA ASN A 249 -23.58 -12.83 -4.08
C ASN A 249 -23.86 -11.99 -2.80
N PRO A 250 -25.11 -11.57 -2.55
CA PRO A 250 -25.42 -10.59 -1.51
C PRO A 250 -25.10 -11.09 -0.08
N ALA A 251 -25.17 -12.39 0.14
CA ALA A 251 -24.92 -12.99 1.44
C ALA A 251 -23.46 -12.78 1.92
N GLU A 252 -22.48 -12.76 1.00
CA GLU A 252 -21.07 -12.47 1.30
C GLU A 252 -20.89 -11.06 1.88
N PHE A 253 -21.70 -10.11 1.40
CA PHE A 253 -21.72 -8.72 1.86
C PHE A 253 -22.68 -8.48 3.03
N GLY A 254 -23.24 -9.53 3.64
CA GLY A 254 -24.21 -9.43 4.73
C GLY A 254 -25.56 -8.85 4.32
N ILE A 255 -25.82 -8.71 3.00
CA ILE A 255 -27.04 -8.10 2.46
C ILE A 255 -28.14 -9.15 2.33
N ALA A 256 -29.34 -8.82 2.81
CA ALA A 256 -30.52 -9.68 2.71
C ALA A 256 -31.49 -9.20 1.62
N ASN A 257 -31.43 -7.93 1.24
CA ASN A 257 -32.36 -7.35 0.26
C ASN A 257 -31.60 -6.51 -0.78
N VAL A 258 -31.62 -6.93 -2.03
CA VAL A 258 -30.96 -6.27 -3.18
C VAL A 258 -31.96 -5.63 -4.15
N SER A 259 -33.24 -5.70 -3.90
CA SER A 259 -34.28 -5.23 -4.84
C SER A 259 -35.25 -4.20 -4.23
N GLY A 260 -35.44 -4.24 -2.93
CA GLY A 260 -36.28 -3.27 -2.20
C GLY A 260 -35.44 -2.14 -1.60
N THR A 261 -36.12 -1.22 -0.92
CA THR A 261 -35.51 -0.03 -0.30
C THR A 261 -35.55 -0.10 1.22
N ALA A 262 -34.46 0.31 1.86
CA ALA A 262 -34.39 0.42 3.32
C ALA A 262 -35.37 1.45 3.87
N CYS A 263 -35.62 2.52 3.11
CA CYS A 263 -36.52 3.61 3.48
C CYS A 263 -37.93 3.34 2.97
N GLN A 264 -38.92 3.78 3.73
CA GLN A 264 -40.35 3.66 3.37
C GLN A 264 -40.92 5.02 2.91
N PRO A 265 -41.89 5.04 1.96
CA PRO A 265 -42.47 3.89 1.25
C PRO A 265 -41.48 3.28 0.22
N GLN A 266 -41.70 2.00 -0.13
CA GLN A 266 -40.83 1.27 -1.06
C GLN A 266 -40.65 2.02 -2.38
N VAL A 267 -39.42 2.06 -2.90
CA VAL A 267 -38.98 2.69 -4.17
C VAL A 267 -39.13 4.20 -4.23
N THR A 268 -40.23 4.77 -3.71
CA THR A 268 -40.56 6.20 -3.80
C THR A 268 -40.09 7.02 -2.58
N ALA A 269 -39.51 6.38 -1.57
CA ALA A 269 -38.87 7.07 -0.46
C ALA A 269 -37.75 8.00 -0.94
N GLN A 270 -37.45 9.01 -0.15
CA GLN A 270 -36.35 9.94 -0.39
C GLN A 270 -35.27 9.68 0.66
N SER A 271 -34.09 9.22 0.23
CA SER A 271 -32.97 8.93 1.15
C SER A 271 -32.50 10.16 1.93
N LEU A 272 -32.59 11.35 1.37
CA LEU A 272 -32.25 12.61 2.04
C LEU A 272 -32.94 12.78 3.40
N THR A 273 -34.18 12.32 3.53
CA THR A 273 -34.99 12.41 4.78
C THR A 273 -35.15 11.09 5.50
N CYS A 274 -34.63 10.01 4.94
CA CYS A 274 -34.67 8.67 5.51
C CYS A 274 -33.89 8.58 6.81
N ASN A 275 -34.52 8.05 7.85
CA ASN A 275 -33.92 7.91 9.18
C ASN A 275 -34.52 6.67 9.89
N PRO A 276 -34.05 6.29 11.07
CA PRO A 276 -34.53 5.07 11.75
C PRO A 276 -36.05 4.96 11.94
N SER A 277 -36.78 6.06 11.98
CA SER A 277 -38.26 6.04 12.10
C SER A 277 -38.97 5.66 10.80
N SER A 278 -38.27 5.74 9.67
CA SER A 278 -38.77 5.40 8.32
C SER A 278 -38.14 4.17 7.71
N TYR A 279 -37.33 3.42 8.46
CA TYR A 279 -36.73 2.18 7.97
C TYR A 279 -37.72 1.04 7.83
N ALA A 280 -37.54 0.20 6.84
CA ALA A 280 -38.30 -1.03 6.65
C ALA A 280 -38.07 -2.05 7.78
N THR A 281 -36.84 -2.10 8.28
CA THR A 281 -36.40 -2.93 9.43
C THR A 281 -35.36 -2.15 10.24
N SER A 282 -35.16 -2.52 11.50
CA SER A 282 -34.20 -1.82 12.38
C SER A 282 -32.74 -1.95 11.93
N ASP A 283 -32.42 -2.99 11.16
CA ASP A 283 -31.09 -3.29 10.62
C ASP A 283 -30.93 -2.91 9.14
N ALA A 284 -31.86 -2.12 8.60
CA ALA A 284 -31.92 -1.78 7.18
C ALA A 284 -30.66 -1.08 6.67
N GLN A 285 -29.91 -0.36 7.51
CA GLN A 285 -28.66 0.28 7.14
C GLN A 285 -27.61 -0.69 6.58
N THR A 286 -27.59 -1.91 7.04
CA THR A 286 -26.58 -2.92 6.72
C THR A 286 -27.14 -4.13 5.96
N ARG A 287 -28.46 -4.34 6.01
CA ARG A 287 -29.11 -5.51 5.40
C ARG A 287 -29.76 -5.22 4.05
N TYR A 288 -29.95 -3.96 3.69
CA TYR A 288 -30.45 -3.54 2.40
C TYR A 288 -29.31 -2.97 1.55
N LEU A 289 -29.34 -3.26 0.26
CA LEU A 289 -28.37 -2.68 -0.67
C LEU A 289 -28.68 -1.21 -0.96
N PHE A 290 -29.96 -0.87 -1.06
CA PHE A 290 -30.42 0.47 -1.43
C PHE A 290 -31.21 1.14 -0.29
N ALA A 291 -30.94 2.44 -0.11
CA ALA A 291 -31.72 3.29 0.79
C ALA A 291 -33.07 3.68 0.19
N ASP A 292 -33.06 4.13 -1.07
CA ASP A 292 -34.22 4.52 -1.86
C ASP A 292 -34.18 3.92 -3.28
N GLY A 293 -34.90 4.49 -4.22
CA GLY A 293 -34.99 3.98 -5.59
C GLY A 293 -33.66 3.87 -6.35
N VAL A 294 -32.62 4.64 -5.96
CA VAL A 294 -31.34 4.70 -6.67
C VAL A 294 -30.10 4.77 -5.76
N HIS A 295 -30.24 5.25 -4.52
CA HIS A 295 -29.11 5.50 -3.64
C HIS A 295 -28.80 4.28 -2.77
N PRO A 296 -27.51 3.94 -2.56
CA PRO A 296 -27.11 2.85 -1.67
C PRO A 296 -27.41 3.13 -0.20
N ALA A 297 -27.64 2.07 0.57
CA ALA A 297 -27.65 2.15 2.02
C ALA A 297 -26.23 2.36 2.58
N SER A 298 -26.09 2.83 3.82
CA SER A 298 -24.77 3.17 4.39
C SER A 298 -23.81 1.99 4.44
N GLY A 299 -24.30 0.75 4.68
CA GLY A 299 -23.46 -0.45 4.58
C GLY A 299 -22.89 -0.70 3.17
N ALA A 300 -23.67 -0.40 2.13
CA ALA A 300 -23.20 -0.49 0.76
C ALA A 300 -22.20 0.63 0.42
N HIS A 301 -22.42 1.85 0.92
CA HIS A 301 -21.42 2.93 0.81
C HIS A 301 -20.09 2.57 1.49
N LYS A 302 -20.13 1.87 2.63
CA LYS A 302 -18.91 1.36 3.28
C LYS A 302 -18.15 0.40 2.36
N ALA A 303 -18.86 -0.54 1.72
CA ALA A 303 -18.23 -1.49 0.80
C ALA A 303 -17.64 -0.79 -0.45
N VAL A 304 -18.27 0.29 -0.96
CA VAL A 304 -17.69 1.13 -2.03
C VAL A 304 -16.43 1.85 -1.56
N ALA A 305 -16.42 2.39 -0.35
CA ALA A 305 -15.20 3.00 0.21
C ALA A 305 -14.06 1.98 0.38
N ASP A 306 -14.39 0.77 0.86
CA ASP A 306 -13.42 -0.31 1.00
C ASP A 306 -12.84 -0.76 -0.36
N LEU A 307 -13.67 -0.79 -1.41
CA LEU A 307 -13.21 -1.04 -2.77
C LEU A 307 -12.22 0.05 -3.23
N ALA A 308 -12.55 1.33 -3.03
CA ALA A 308 -11.66 2.45 -3.37
C ALA A 308 -10.33 2.37 -2.59
N ILE A 309 -10.38 2.06 -1.29
CA ILE A 309 -9.19 1.84 -0.46
C ILE A 309 -8.35 0.68 -1.00
N SER A 310 -8.98 -0.44 -1.40
CA SER A 310 -8.25 -1.60 -1.90
C SER A 310 -7.51 -1.31 -3.22
N VAL A 311 -8.06 -0.44 -4.06
CA VAL A 311 -7.45 0.02 -5.31
C VAL A 311 -6.27 0.96 -5.03
N ILE A 312 -6.39 1.85 -4.05
CA ILE A 312 -5.31 2.78 -3.67
C ILE A 312 -4.19 2.03 -2.94
N ASP A 313 -4.52 1.18 -1.99
CA ASP A 313 -3.54 0.52 -1.12
C ASP A 313 -2.86 -0.69 -1.80
N GLY A 314 -3.53 -1.35 -2.76
CA GLY A 314 -3.00 -2.53 -3.43
C GLY A 314 -1.61 -2.34 -4.06
N PRO A 315 -1.38 -1.31 -4.90
CA PRO A 315 -0.06 -1.04 -5.46
C PRO A 315 1.01 -0.80 -4.39
N ARG A 316 0.65 -0.14 -3.29
CA ARG A 316 1.55 0.15 -2.17
C ARG A 316 1.95 -1.13 -1.41
N GLN A 317 1.03 -2.08 -1.25
CA GLN A 317 1.34 -3.39 -0.67
C GLN A 317 2.38 -4.14 -1.50
N ILE A 318 2.21 -4.15 -2.81
CA ILE A 318 3.12 -4.88 -3.71
C ILE A 318 4.47 -4.17 -3.87
N ALA A 319 4.54 -2.86 -3.67
CA ALA A 319 5.81 -2.10 -3.62
C ALA A 319 6.77 -2.53 -2.49
N VAL A 320 6.32 -3.37 -1.54
CA VAL A 320 7.18 -3.99 -0.51
C VAL A 320 8.08 -5.09 -1.08
N LEU A 321 7.70 -5.78 -2.16
CA LEU A 321 8.45 -6.91 -2.70
C LEU A 321 9.91 -6.56 -3.05
N PRO A 322 10.21 -5.47 -3.80
CA PRO A 322 11.60 -5.08 -4.07
C PRO A 322 12.38 -4.68 -2.81
N HIS A 323 11.69 -4.15 -1.77
CA HIS A 323 12.34 -3.84 -0.48
C HIS A 323 12.78 -5.12 0.23
N SER A 324 11.89 -6.11 0.33
CA SER A 324 12.22 -7.43 0.90
C SER A 324 13.35 -8.12 0.13
N ALA A 325 13.36 -8.02 -1.20
CA ALA A 325 14.42 -8.54 -2.05
C ALA A 325 15.79 -7.88 -1.78
N ALA A 326 15.83 -6.58 -1.47
CA ALA A 326 17.07 -5.88 -1.12
C ALA A 326 17.68 -6.39 0.19
N MET A 327 16.86 -6.87 1.14
CA MET A 327 17.34 -7.45 2.38
C MET A 327 18.17 -8.70 2.16
N VAL A 328 17.86 -9.51 1.14
CA VAL A 328 18.65 -10.71 0.78
C VAL A 328 20.09 -10.33 0.40
N GLY A 329 20.27 -9.32 -0.44
CA GLY A 329 21.62 -8.86 -0.84
C GLY A 329 22.43 -8.35 0.36
N ARG A 330 21.82 -7.61 1.29
CA ARG A 330 22.45 -7.19 2.55
C ARG A 330 22.86 -8.40 3.40
N ALA A 331 21.99 -9.40 3.52
CA ALA A 331 22.26 -10.62 4.27
C ALA A 331 23.47 -11.38 3.69
N ARG A 332 23.55 -11.49 2.35
CA ARG A 332 24.69 -12.14 1.66
C ARG A 332 25.99 -11.36 1.87
N ALA A 333 25.94 -10.01 1.84
CA ALA A 333 27.10 -9.17 2.13
C ALA A 333 27.64 -9.38 3.55
N GLN A 334 26.77 -9.36 4.55
CA GLN A 334 27.16 -9.61 5.94
C GLN A 334 27.69 -11.04 6.17
N MET A 335 27.10 -12.02 5.48
CA MET A 335 27.54 -13.41 5.53
C MET A 335 28.96 -13.57 4.99
N VAL A 336 29.31 -12.93 3.86
CA VAL A 336 30.66 -12.96 3.28
C VAL A 336 31.69 -12.37 4.24
N GLU A 337 31.38 -11.26 4.90
CA GLU A 337 32.24 -10.69 5.93
C GLU A 337 32.50 -11.69 7.07
N GLY A 338 31.44 -12.37 7.53
CA GLY A 338 31.54 -13.44 8.54
C GLY A 338 32.41 -14.61 8.09
N ALA A 339 32.27 -15.04 6.83
CA ALA A 339 33.07 -16.13 6.25
C ALA A 339 34.55 -15.76 6.17
N LEU A 340 34.89 -14.56 5.67
CA LEU A 340 36.28 -14.07 5.59
C LEU A 340 36.97 -14.01 6.95
N LEU A 341 36.22 -13.67 7.99
CA LEU A 341 36.73 -13.62 9.35
C LEU A 341 36.94 -15.03 9.97
N GLY A 342 36.29 -16.06 9.45
CA GLY A 342 36.42 -17.46 9.85
C GLY A 342 37.58 -18.21 9.18
N VAL A 343 38.22 -17.63 8.18
CA VAL A 343 39.39 -18.26 7.51
C VAL A 343 40.62 -18.11 8.41
N GLY A 344 41.23 -19.23 8.77
CA GLY A 344 42.45 -19.27 9.59
C GLY A 344 43.65 -18.56 8.92
N SER A 345 44.76 -18.43 9.65
CA SER A 345 45.97 -17.72 9.18
C SER A 345 46.86 -18.55 8.25
N GLU A 346 46.64 -19.86 8.14
CA GLU A 346 47.44 -20.74 7.31
C GLU A 346 46.96 -20.76 5.85
N ASP A 347 47.87 -20.92 4.91
CA ASP A 347 47.50 -21.13 3.52
C ASP A 347 46.76 -22.45 3.34
N GLY A 348 45.81 -22.47 2.39
CA GLY A 348 45.05 -23.67 2.09
C GLY A 348 43.58 -23.40 1.79
N MET A 349 42.85 -24.49 1.71
CA MET A 349 41.43 -24.50 1.39
C MET A 349 40.61 -24.63 2.67
N TYR A 350 39.56 -23.85 2.76
CA TYR A 350 38.60 -23.80 3.88
C TYR A 350 37.18 -23.98 3.38
N TRP A 351 36.35 -24.64 4.14
CA TRP A 351 34.91 -24.69 3.92
C TRP A 351 34.20 -23.91 5.02
N TRP A 352 33.01 -23.44 4.73
CA TRP A 352 32.15 -22.82 5.71
C TRP A 352 30.67 -23.05 5.40
N GLY A 353 29.83 -23.01 6.42
CA GLY A 353 28.39 -23.00 6.36
C GLY A 353 27.83 -21.90 7.25
N ASN A 354 26.75 -21.29 6.80
CA ASN A 354 26.00 -20.26 7.51
C ASN A 354 24.53 -20.66 7.61
N LEU A 355 23.97 -20.46 8.79
CA LEU A 355 22.53 -20.48 9.02
C LEU A 355 22.12 -19.14 9.61
N ARG A 356 21.04 -18.52 9.08
CA ARG A 356 20.59 -17.20 9.48
C ARG A 356 19.08 -17.16 9.59
N GLY A 357 18.58 -16.66 10.75
CA GLY A 357 17.20 -16.25 10.94
C GLY A 357 17.10 -14.73 10.76
N GLU A 358 16.08 -14.27 10.09
CA GLU A 358 15.85 -12.85 9.79
C GLU A 358 14.46 -12.44 10.21
N GLN A 359 14.32 -11.21 10.68
CA GLN A 359 13.06 -10.56 10.93
C GLN A 359 13.12 -9.15 10.35
N GLN A 360 12.12 -8.80 9.57
CA GLN A 360 11.91 -7.44 9.08
C GLN A 360 10.57 -6.93 9.58
N ARG A 361 10.54 -5.69 10.03
CA ARG A 361 9.33 -5.04 10.52
C ARG A 361 9.26 -3.61 10.03
N PHE A 362 8.10 -3.24 9.51
CA PHE A 362 7.80 -1.89 9.07
C PHE A 362 6.40 -1.52 9.57
N ASN A 363 6.28 -0.43 10.33
CA ASN A 363 5.06 -0.06 11.06
C ASN A 363 4.31 1.13 10.45
N ASP A 364 4.66 1.57 9.25
CA ASP A 364 3.94 2.63 8.53
C ASP A 364 2.54 2.15 8.10
N SER A 365 1.71 3.02 7.54
CA SER A 365 0.30 2.80 7.15
C SER A 365 0.03 1.49 6.38
N HIS A 366 1.06 0.97 5.70
CA HIS A 366 1.07 -0.30 4.97
C HIS A 366 2.04 -1.30 5.61
N GLY A 367 2.14 -1.26 6.92
CA GLY A 367 3.07 -2.06 7.69
C GLY A 367 3.15 -3.51 7.25
N PHE A 368 4.33 -4.10 7.42
CA PHE A 368 4.56 -5.53 7.21
C PHE A 368 5.44 -6.07 8.33
N ASP A 369 5.27 -7.35 8.62
CA ASP A 369 6.10 -8.09 9.59
C ASP A 369 6.46 -9.43 8.95
N GLY A 370 7.76 -9.70 8.84
CA GLY A 370 8.25 -10.89 8.18
C GLY A 370 9.34 -11.59 8.96
N GLU A 371 9.34 -12.90 8.89
CA GLU A 371 10.40 -13.74 9.44
C GLU A 371 10.87 -14.76 8.41
N GLY A 372 12.16 -15.08 8.46
CA GLY A 372 12.74 -15.99 7.48
C GLY A 372 13.92 -16.78 7.99
N LEU A 373 14.24 -17.83 7.25
CA LEU A 373 15.41 -18.67 7.47
C LEU A 373 16.19 -18.80 6.16
N ALA A 374 17.51 -18.59 6.24
CA ALA A 374 18.41 -18.76 5.12
C ALA A 374 19.62 -19.59 5.50
N GLY A 375 20.07 -20.44 4.58
CA GLY A 375 21.30 -21.22 4.66
C GLY A 375 22.25 -20.89 3.52
N SER A 376 23.56 -20.98 3.80
CA SER A 376 24.59 -20.82 2.76
C SER A 376 25.78 -21.72 3.03
N VAL A 377 26.44 -22.11 1.97
CA VAL A 377 27.70 -22.89 2.03
C VAL A 377 28.71 -22.30 1.06
N GLY A 378 29.99 -22.37 1.43
CA GLY A 378 31.03 -21.83 0.56
C GLY A 378 32.40 -22.46 0.80
N ILE A 379 33.29 -22.15 -0.13
CA ILE A 379 34.70 -22.57 -0.12
C ILE A 379 35.56 -21.32 -0.26
N SER A 380 36.59 -21.23 0.56
CA SER A 380 37.61 -20.18 0.51
C SER A 380 39.00 -20.77 0.29
N TRP A 381 39.85 -20.04 -0.40
CA TRP A 381 41.27 -20.31 -0.49
C TRP A 381 42.06 -19.15 0.10
N ARG A 382 42.99 -19.45 0.99
CA ARG A 382 43.97 -18.49 1.48
C ARG A 382 45.32 -18.70 0.79
N SER A 383 45.92 -17.62 0.31
CA SER A 383 47.28 -17.56 -0.22
C SER A 383 47.94 -16.28 0.31
N GLY A 384 48.80 -16.41 1.33
CA GLY A 384 49.39 -15.27 2.04
C GLY A 384 48.32 -14.33 2.65
N ASN A 385 48.35 -13.09 2.21
CA ASN A 385 47.44 -12.04 2.66
C ASN A 385 46.08 -12.02 1.96
N LEU A 386 45.88 -12.86 0.93
CA LEU A 386 44.67 -12.93 0.13
C LEU A 386 43.80 -14.12 0.53
N VAL A 387 42.50 -13.88 0.58
CA VAL A 387 41.45 -14.89 0.71
C VAL A 387 40.46 -14.67 -0.42
N TYR A 388 40.13 -15.70 -1.18
CA TYR A 388 39.12 -15.63 -2.22
C TYR A 388 38.22 -16.86 -2.18
N GLY A 389 36.99 -16.74 -2.63
CA GLY A 389 36.06 -17.85 -2.54
C GLY A 389 34.77 -17.62 -3.27
N GLY A 390 33.91 -18.63 -3.18
CA GLY A 390 32.56 -18.59 -3.73
C GLY A 390 31.57 -19.28 -2.80
N PHE A 391 30.30 -19.00 -3.02
CA PHE A 391 29.21 -19.53 -2.20
C PHE A 391 27.93 -19.77 -2.99
N LEU A 392 27.10 -20.63 -2.43
CA LEU A 392 25.70 -20.82 -2.78
C LEU A 392 24.86 -20.54 -1.53
N GLY A 393 23.70 -19.95 -1.71
CA GLY A 393 22.77 -19.67 -0.64
C GLY A 393 21.33 -19.92 -1.07
N HIS A 394 20.48 -20.29 -0.11
CA HIS A 394 19.04 -20.43 -0.30
C HIS A 394 18.33 -19.93 0.95
N GLY A 395 17.19 -19.28 0.77
CA GLY A 395 16.38 -18.76 1.85
C GLY A 395 14.90 -18.74 1.52
N GLN A 396 14.12 -18.62 2.58
CA GLN A 396 12.68 -18.39 2.51
C GLN A 396 12.28 -17.40 3.59
N GLN A 397 11.36 -16.51 3.24
CA GLN A 397 10.77 -15.53 4.13
C GLN A 397 9.26 -15.54 3.95
N ASP A 398 8.52 -15.53 5.06
CA ASP A 398 7.07 -15.33 5.09
C ASP A 398 6.82 -13.92 5.68
N VAL A 399 6.02 -13.11 4.99
CA VAL A 399 5.80 -11.69 5.31
C VAL A 399 4.31 -11.39 5.30
N ASP A 400 3.79 -10.98 6.45
CA ASP A 400 2.40 -10.56 6.60
C ASP A 400 2.25 -9.07 6.24
N PHE A 401 1.29 -8.72 5.40
CA PHE A 401 0.84 -7.34 5.22
C PHE A 401 0.03 -6.87 6.42
N GLY A 402 0.30 -5.68 6.91
CA GLY A 402 -0.42 -5.10 8.04
C GLY A 402 -1.93 -5.00 7.81
N ALA A 403 -2.69 -4.84 8.90
CA ALA A 403 -4.14 -4.66 8.89
C ALA A 403 -4.94 -5.83 8.27
N ARG A 404 -4.43 -7.05 8.32
CA ARG A 404 -5.07 -8.26 7.73
C ARG A 404 -5.33 -8.11 6.24
N ARG A 405 -4.31 -7.72 5.49
CA ARG A 405 -4.40 -7.51 4.04
C ARG A 405 -3.76 -8.62 3.22
N GLY A 406 -3.46 -9.77 3.85
CA GLY A 406 -2.83 -10.92 3.24
C GLY A 406 -1.35 -11.00 3.55
N ASP A 407 -0.62 -11.75 2.75
CA ASP A 407 0.79 -12.07 2.97
C ASP A 407 1.52 -12.32 1.66
N PHE A 408 2.83 -12.47 1.74
CA PHE A 408 3.61 -13.07 0.67
C PHE A 408 4.71 -13.96 1.22
N ARG A 409 5.04 -14.99 0.48
CA ARG A 409 6.24 -15.81 0.67
C ARG A 409 7.27 -15.45 -0.36
N GLN A 410 8.49 -15.13 0.07
CA GLN A 410 9.65 -14.93 -0.77
C GLN A 410 10.59 -16.11 -0.64
N THR A 411 11.05 -16.65 -1.77
CA THR A 411 12.16 -17.62 -1.84
C THR A 411 13.33 -17.00 -2.58
N ASP A 412 14.53 -17.31 -2.18
CA ASP A 412 15.75 -16.83 -2.82
C ASP A 412 16.76 -17.95 -3.06
N THR A 413 17.49 -17.87 -4.17
CA THR A 413 18.65 -18.74 -4.44
C THR A 413 19.78 -17.89 -4.99
N SER A 414 20.89 -17.84 -4.26
CA SER A 414 22.03 -16.96 -4.54
C SER A 414 23.27 -17.74 -4.93
N VAL A 415 24.03 -17.17 -5.87
CA VAL A 415 25.41 -17.57 -6.18
C VAL A 415 26.28 -16.33 -6.11
N GLY A 416 27.49 -16.45 -5.53
CA GLY A 416 28.38 -15.30 -5.40
C GLY A 416 29.84 -15.69 -5.22
N GLY A 417 30.68 -14.67 -5.34
CA GLY A 417 32.11 -14.76 -5.11
C GLY A 417 32.62 -13.57 -4.30
N TYR A 418 33.78 -13.74 -3.68
CA TYR A 418 34.40 -12.72 -2.85
C TYR A 418 35.92 -12.79 -2.86
N LEU A 419 36.52 -11.66 -2.53
CA LEU A 419 37.96 -11.47 -2.35
C LEU A 419 38.19 -10.67 -1.06
N GLY A 420 39.11 -11.12 -0.21
CA GLY A 420 39.56 -10.42 0.98
C GLY A 420 41.08 -10.26 0.98
N TRP A 421 41.55 -9.15 1.54
CA TRP A 421 42.95 -8.85 1.79
C TRP A 421 43.17 -8.45 3.23
N GLN A 422 44.26 -8.96 3.84
CA GLN A 422 44.65 -8.65 5.21
C GLN A 422 46.14 -8.25 5.22
N GLY A 423 46.39 -6.97 5.53
CA GLY A 423 47.75 -6.43 5.61
C GLY A 423 48.37 -6.67 6.99
N GLU A 424 49.69 -6.83 7.02
CA GLU A 424 50.48 -7.06 8.27
C GLU A 424 50.36 -5.91 9.28
N SER A 425 50.13 -4.68 8.81
CA SER A 425 49.98 -3.48 9.62
C SER A 425 48.59 -3.29 10.23
N GLY A 426 47.64 -4.23 10.01
CA GLY A 426 46.28 -4.17 10.55
C GLY A 426 45.23 -3.65 9.58
N GLY A 427 45.62 -3.17 8.38
CA GLY A 427 44.68 -2.80 7.31
C GLY A 427 44.03 -4.07 6.72
N TRP A 428 42.78 -3.98 6.34
CA TRP A 428 42.04 -5.04 5.65
C TRP A 428 41.03 -4.47 4.69
N ALA A 429 40.71 -5.22 3.63
CA ALA A 429 39.65 -4.88 2.70
C ALA A 429 39.02 -6.16 2.13
N ASN A 430 37.79 -6.06 1.69
CA ASN A 430 37.11 -7.09 0.92
C ASN A 430 36.24 -6.51 -0.19
N ALA A 431 35.95 -7.36 -1.18
CA ALA A 431 34.96 -7.11 -2.22
C ALA A 431 34.15 -8.38 -2.46
N GLN A 432 32.91 -8.22 -2.88
CA GLN A 432 32.02 -9.32 -3.20
C GLN A 432 31.06 -8.96 -4.33
N ALA A 433 30.57 -9.99 -5.02
CA ALA A 433 29.45 -9.89 -5.95
C ALA A 433 28.57 -11.13 -5.82
N SER A 434 27.27 -10.97 -5.93
CA SER A 434 26.31 -12.07 -5.94
C SER A 434 25.13 -11.76 -6.85
N TRP A 435 24.60 -12.81 -7.46
CA TRP A 435 23.34 -12.79 -8.15
C TRP A 435 22.37 -13.73 -7.44
N THR A 436 21.16 -13.26 -7.26
CA THR A 436 20.10 -13.98 -6.55
C THR A 436 18.87 -14.05 -7.44
N LYS A 437 18.37 -15.26 -7.68
CA LYS A 437 17.04 -15.48 -8.24
C LYS A 437 16.03 -15.44 -7.10
N LEU A 438 14.93 -14.72 -7.31
CA LEU A 438 13.82 -14.54 -6.37
C LEU A 438 12.56 -15.18 -6.94
N GLY A 439 11.70 -15.70 -6.07
CA GLY A 439 10.34 -16.11 -6.39
C GLY A 439 9.41 -15.63 -5.28
N PHE A 440 8.22 -15.18 -5.66
CA PHE A 440 7.22 -14.69 -4.70
C PHE A 440 5.91 -15.46 -4.91
N GLU A 441 5.26 -15.80 -3.81
CA GLU A 441 3.87 -16.24 -3.77
C GLU A 441 3.11 -15.18 -2.96
N VAL A 442 2.24 -14.41 -3.62
CA VAL A 442 1.53 -13.28 -3.03
C VAL A 442 0.06 -13.62 -2.88
N GLU A 443 -0.51 -13.39 -1.71
CA GLU A 443 -1.95 -13.42 -1.46
C GLU A 443 -2.38 -12.07 -0.89
N ARG A 444 -3.07 -11.25 -1.69
CA ARG A 444 -3.64 -9.98 -1.26
C ARG A 444 -5.07 -10.18 -0.78
N GLN A 445 -5.33 -9.85 0.48
CA GLN A 445 -6.66 -9.89 1.08
C GLN A 445 -7.34 -8.52 0.96
N VAL A 446 -8.54 -8.50 0.39
CA VAL A 446 -9.39 -7.31 0.22
C VAL A 446 -10.65 -7.47 1.07
N ASN A 447 -10.84 -6.56 2.01
CA ASN A 447 -12.00 -6.53 2.88
C ASN A 447 -12.99 -5.49 2.37
N LEU A 448 -14.24 -5.91 2.07
CA LEU A 448 -15.30 -5.11 1.46
C LEU A 448 -16.55 -5.15 2.37
N GLY A 449 -16.53 -4.38 3.45
CA GLY A 449 -17.49 -4.55 4.53
C GLY A 449 -17.34 -5.94 5.18
N PRO A 450 -18.42 -6.76 5.25
CA PRO A 450 -18.33 -8.13 5.76
C PRO A 450 -17.64 -9.13 4.82
N ALA A 451 -17.59 -8.82 3.50
CA ALA A 451 -16.98 -9.71 2.51
C ALA A 451 -15.47 -9.65 2.56
N THR A 452 -14.82 -10.78 2.32
CA THR A 452 -13.36 -10.88 2.18
C THR A 452 -13.05 -11.60 0.87
N ARG A 453 -12.14 -11.02 0.08
CA ARG A 453 -11.64 -11.59 -1.17
C ARG A 453 -10.15 -11.84 -1.07
N TYR A 454 -9.68 -12.85 -1.76
CA TYR A 454 -8.26 -13.18 -1.89
C TYR A 454 -7.88 -13.15 -3.36
N HIS A 455 -6.82 -12.39 -3.67
CA HIS A 455 -6.24 -12.31 -5.02
C HIS A 455 -4.80 -12.78 -4.94
N ARG A 456 -4.41 -13.70 -5.83
CA ARG A 456 -3.11 -14.36 -5.82
C ARG A 456 -2.30 -14.04 -7.04
N GLY A 457 -0.98 -14.08 -6.87
CA GLY A 457 -0.02 -13.97 -7.96
C GLY A 457 1.33 -14.52 -7.55
N SER A 458 2.18 -14.84 -8.54
CA SER A 458 3.47 -15.48 -8.28
C SER A 458 4.53 -14.88 -9.23
N PRO A 459 4.95 -13.61 -9.00
CA PRO A 459 6.04 -13.02 -9.78
C PRO A 459 7.39 -13.66 -9.42
N ASP A 460 8.27 -13.73 -10.42
CA ASP A 460 9.70 -13.98 -10.22
C ASP A 460 10.44 -12.64 -10.08
N GLY A 461 11.75 -12.71 -9.81
CA GLY A 461 12.60 -11.54 -9.79
C GLY A 461 14.07 -11.89 -9.67
N ASP A 462 14.91 -10.89 -9.66
CA ASP A 462 16.34 -11.05 -9.41
C ASP A 462 16.95 -9.87 -8.65
N ASN A 463 18.11 -10.11 -8.04
CA ASN A 463 18.91 -9.11 -7.34
C ASN A 463 20.39 -9.32 -7.67
N LEU A 464 20.99 -8.34 -8.33
CA LEU A 464 22.44 -8.27 -8.51
C LEU A 464 23.03 -7.35 -7.45
N SER A 465 23.91 -7.90 -6.61
CA SER A 465 24.55 -7.17 -5.51
C SER A 465 26.06 -7.13 -5.71
N VAL A 466 26.66 -5.94 -5.54
CA VAL A 466 28.11 -5.74 -5.55
C VAL A 466 28.47 -4.85 -4.36
N GLY A 467 29.46 -5.28 -3.58
CA GLY A 467 29.83 -4.50 -2.40
C GLY A 467 31.26 -4.75 -1.95
N GLY A 468 31.67 -3.99 -0.94
CA GLY A 468 32.95 -4.14 -0.32
C GLY A 468 33.06 -3.38 0.99
N SER A 469 34.02 -3.79 1.80
CA SER A 469 34.34 -3.15 3.08
C SER A 469 35.83 -3.00 3.23
N ALA A 470 36.25 -1.97 3.97
CA ALA A 470 37.64 -1.76 4.36
C ALA A 470 37.72 -1.23 5.77
N GLY A 471 38.83 -1.47 6.42
CA GLY A 471 39.03 -0.99 7.77
C GLY A 471 40.45 -1.13 8.26
N TRP A 472 40.64 -0.76 9.50
CA TRP A 472 41.90 -0.87 10.20
C TRP A 472 41.71 -1.49 11.58
N THR A 473 42.62 -2.35 12.00
CA THR A 473 42.60 -2.96 13.33
C THR A 473 43.77 -2.43 14.13
N PHE A 474 43.48 -1.67 15.19
CA PHE A 474 44.44 -1.20 16.19
C PHE A 474 44.48 -2.15 17.39
N GLY A 475 45.59 -2.13 18.10
CA GLY A 475 45.78 -2.91 19.31
C GLY A 475 46.43 -4.29 19.07
N HIS A 476 47.27 -4.67 20.04
CA HIS A 476 47.95 -5.96 20.07
C HIS A 476 47.61 -6.65 21.39
N GLY A 477 47.19 -7.91 21.36
CA GLY A 477 46.83 -8.68 22.52
C GLY A 477 45.34 -8.94 22.69
N ALA A 478 44.82 -8.82 23.92
CA ALA A 478 43.44 -9.19 24.21
C ALA A 478 42.39 -8.29 23.58
N PHE A 479 42.67 -7.00 23.41
CA PHE A 479 41.72 -6.01 22.85
C PHE A 479 42.19 -5.47 21.50
N SER A 480 41.32 -5.54 20.52
CA SER A 480 41.54 -4.91 19.21
C SER A 480 40.29 -4.17 18.77
N HIS A 481 40.48 -3.01 18.12
CA HIS A 481 39.38 -2.16 17.64
C HIS A 481 39.82 -1.36 16.41
N GLY A 482 38.88 -0.73 15.73
CA GLY A 482 39.24 0.17 14.64
C GLY A 482 38.06 0.58 13.78
N PRO A 483 38.30 1.53 12.85
CA PRO A 483 37.30 2.02 11.93
C PRO A 483 36.94 0.98 10.88
N VAL A 484 35.70 1.08 10.37
CA VAL A 484 35.21 0.32 9.24
C VAL A 484 34.37 1.21 8.35
N VAL A 485 34.51 1.03 7.05
CA VAL A 485 33.64 1.59 6.02
C VAL A 485 33.19 0.50 5.09
N SER A 486 31.98 0.61 4.56
CA SER A 486 31.47 -0.34 3.56
C SER A 486 30.55 0.36 2.55
N VAL A 487 30.42 -0.25 1.39
CA VAL A 487 29.48 0.13 0.34
C VAL A 487 28.83 -1.14 -0.21
N LEU A 488 27.52 -1.06 -0.47
CA LEU A 488 26.74 -2.10 -1.12
C LEU A 488 25.83 -1.47 -2.16
N ALA A 489 26.03 -1.82 -3.43
CA ALA A 489 25.15 -1.47 -4.54
C ALA A 489 24.33 -2.69 -4.93
N GLN A 490 23.03 -2.49 -5.17
CA GLN A 490 22.11 -3.55 -5.58
C GLN A 490 21.24 -3.05 -6.72
N LYS A 491 20.96 -3.93 -7.68
CA LYS A 491 19.93 -3.74 -8.68
C LYS A 491 18.93 -4.88 -8.57
N ILE A 492 17.69 -4.52 -8.24
CA ILE A 492 16.59 -5.44 -7.96
C ILE A 492 15.53 -5.25 -9.03
N SER A 493 15.04 -6.35 -9.61
CA SER A 493 13.86 -6.37 -10.47
C SER A 493 12.87 -7.41 -9.96
N VAL A 494 11.59 -7.07 -9.93
CA VAL A 494 10.48 -7.98 -9.67
C VAL A 494 9.54 -7.92 -10.87
N ASP A 495 9.31 -9.06 -11.49
CA ASP A 495 8.49 -9.17 -12.70
C ASP A 495 7.07 -8.66 -12.48
N GLY A 496 6.48 -8.07 -13.52
CA GLY A 496 5.07 -7.72 -13.52
C GLY A 496 4.19 -8.98 -13.50
N TYR A 497 3.02 -8.88 -12.86
CA TYR A 497 2.07 -9.98 -12.81
C TYR A 497 0.61 -9.50 -12.76
N GLU A 498 -0.28 -10.43 -13.07
CA GLU A 498 -1.73 -10.25 -12.93
C GLU A 498 -2.26 -11.15 -11.82
N GLU A 499 -3.14 -10.63 -10.98
CA GLU A 499 -3.87 -11.45 -10.01
C GLU A 499 -4.80 -12.47 -10.71
N ASP A 500 -5.07 -13.59 -10.05
CA ASP A 500 -5.81 -14.75 -10.56
C ASP A 500 -7.31 -14.53 -10.78
N SER A 501 -7.80 -13.31 -10.59
CA SER A 501 -9.22 -12.93 -10.64
C SER A 501 -9.44 -11.76 -11.62
N THR A 502 -10.68 -11.60 -12.10
CA THR A 502 -11.14 -10.45 -12.88
C THR A 502 -12.21 -9.63 -12.16
N LEU A 503 -12.43 -9.89 -10.88
CA LEU A 503 -13.37 -9.12 -10.06
C LEU A 503 -12.96 -7.64 -9.98
N SER A 504 -13.90 -6.78 -9.62
CA SER A 504 -13.73 -5.33 -9.55
C SER A 504 -12.60 -4.84 -8.63
N SER A 505 -12.11 -5.70 -7.74
CA SER A 505 -11.00 -5.45 -6.82
C SER A 505 -9.66 -6.07 -7.26
N ALA A 506 -9.63 -6.83 -8.37
CA ALA A 506 -8.42 -7.49 -8.85
C ALA A 506 -7.52 -6.53 -9.65
N LEU A 507 -6.21 -6.65 -9.45
CA LEU A 507 -5.20 -5.76 -10.01
C LEU A 507 -4.19 -6.52 -10.86
N ALA A 508 -3.57 -5.79 -11.78
CA ALA A 508 -2.35 -6.18 -12.46
C ALA A 508 -1.26 -5.16 -12.07
N PHE A 509 -0.05 -5.65 -11.88
CA PHE A 509 1.10 -4.86 -11.45
C PHE A 509 2.18 -4.92 -12.54
N PRO A 510 2.77 -3.78 -12.93
CA PRO A 510 3.90 -3.78 -13.84
C PRO A 510 5.17 -4.30 -13.14
N GLU A 511 6.20 -4.54 -13.93
CA GLU A 511 7.55 -4.79 -13.42
C GLU A 511 8.00 -3.65 -12.50
N GLN A 512 8.69 -4.00 -11.41
CA GLN A 512 9.17 -3.08 -10.39
C GLN A 512 10.69 -3.16 -10.30
N ASP A 513 11.35 -2.11 -10.71
CA ASP A 513 12.79 -1.94 -10.56
C ASP A 513 13.12 -1.12 -9.32
N ARG A 514 14.18 -1.52 -8.61
CA ARG A 514 14.74 -0.78 -7.49
C ARG A 514 16.25 -0.83 -7.51
N ASP A 515 16.87 0.33 -7.53
CA ASP A 515 18.29 0.48 -7.24
C ASP A 515 18.48 0.76 -5.72
N SER A 516 19.60 0.33 -5.16
CA SER A 516 19.98 0.60 -3.77
C SER A 516 21.49 0.80 -3.71
N LEU A 517 21.94 1.86 -3.06
CA LEU A 517 23.35 2.17 -2.81
C LEU A 517 23.53 2.56 -1.36
N ILE A 518 23.96 1.61 -0.53
CA ILE A 518 24.16 1.84 0.90
C ILE A 518 25.63 2.06 1.19
N GLY A 519 25.95 3.19 1.80
CA GLY A 519 27.24 3.49 2.39
C GLY A 519 27.18 3.39 3.91
N SER A 520 28.19 2.79 4.52
CA SER A 520 28.26 2.64 5.98
C SER A 520 29.63 3.09 6.49
N ALA A 521 29.64 3.76 7.65
CA ALA A 521 30.86 4.12 8.36
C ALA A 521 30.68 3.85 9.85
N GLY A 522 31.70 3.29 10.50
CA GLY A 522 31.55 2.91 11.88
C GLY A 522 32.81 2.44 12.58
N TRP A 523 32.60 1.76 13.68
CA TRP A 523 33.66 1.25 14.53
C TRP A 523 33.39 -0.19 14.93
N GLN A 524 34.45 -1.02 14.93
CA GLN A 524 34.41 -2.40 15.36
C GLN A 524 35.35 -2.66 16.51
N MET A 525 35.04 -3.66 17.35
CA MET A 525 35.88 -4.07 18.47
C MET A 525 35.80 -5.58 18.67
N ARG A 526 36.86 -6.14 19.17
CA ARG A 526 36.97 -7.55 19.56
C ARG A 526 37.79 -7.68 20.82
N TYR A 527 37.37 -8.57 21.71
CA TYR A 527 38.11 -8.90 22.95
C TYR A 527 38.38 -10.42 23.02
N VAL A 528 39.63 -10.79 23.18
CA VAL A 528 40.06 -12.20 23.32
C VAL A 528 40.15 -12.54 24.79
N ILE A 529 39.17 -13.27 25.32
CA ILE A 529 39.16 -13.78 26.69
C ILE A 529 40.04 -15.03 26.76
N ASN A 530 39.89 -15.94 25.81
CA ASN A 530 40.70 -17.12 25.55
C ASN A 530 40.44 -17.58 24.10
N GLU A 531 41.04 -18.69 23.68
CA GLU A 531 40.88 -19.24 22.34
C GLU A 531 39.43 -19.63 21.99
N HIS A 532 38.63 -19.99 23.01
CA HIS A 532 37.23 -20.41 22.86
C HIS A 532 36.20 -19.29 23.07
N LEU A 533 36.63 -18.08 23.42
CA LEU A 533 35.71 -16.99 23.72
C LEU A 533 36.29 -15.64 23.28
N LYS A 534 35.83 -15.17 22.12
CA LYS A 534 36.26 -13.93 21.47
C LYS A 534 35.04 -13.08 21.14
N PRO A 535 34.42 -12.37 22.11
CA PRO A 535 33.31 -11.48 21.84
C PRO A 535 33.74 -10.34 20.90
N TYR A 536 32.79 -9.90 20.05
CA TYR A 536 32.97 -8.77 19.16
C TYR A 536 31.70 -7.93 19.10
N ALA A 537 31.86 -6.67 18.72
CA ALA A 537 30.77 -5.77 18.41
C ALA A 537 31.19 -4.80 17.29
N ARG A 538 30.22 -4.36 16.52
CA ARG A 538 30.37 -3.36 15.44
C ARG A 538 29.15 -2.45 15.47
N VAL A 539 29.38 -1.16 15.35
CA VAL A 539 28.34 -0.13 15.21
C VAL A 539 28.65 0.64 13.94
N THR A 540 27.67 0.78 13.07
CA THR A 540 27.76 1.59 11.87
C THR A 540 26.66 2.63 11.84
N TRP A 541 26.92 3.73 11.18
CA TRP A 541 25.96 4.65 10.64
C TRP A 541 25.84 4.38 9.15
N ASP A 542 24.60 4.13 8.70
CA ASP A 542 24.29 3.65 7.37
C ASP A 542 23.42 4.69 6.66
N ARG A 543 23.67 4.87 5.37
CA ARG A 543 22.88 5.75 4.53
C ARG A 543 22.60 5.08 3.19
N GLU A 544 21.31 5.05 2.83
CA GLU A 544 20.84 4.77 1.48
C GLU A 544 20.96 6.06 0.65
N PHE A 545 21.55 5.97 -0.55
CA PHE A 545 21.77 7.09 -1.45
C PHE A 545 20.83 7.08 -2.65
N GLU A 546 20.09 5.99 -2.84
CA GLU A 546 19.05 5.89 -3.87
C GLU A 546 17.69 6.13 -3.25
N ASP A 547 16.87 6.92 -3.94
CA ASP A 547 15.51 7.24 -3.51
C ASP A 547 14.57 6.05 -3.77
N ALA A 548 13.62 5.83 -2.88
CA ALA A 548 12.53 4.91 -3.13
C ALA A 548 11.63 5.44 -4.27
N PRO A 549 10.99 4.57 -5.08
CA PRO A 549 10.07 5.02 -6.12
C PRO A 549 8.96 5.92 -5.55
N GLU A 550 8.80 7.11 -6.15
CA GLU A 550 7.76 8.08 -5.73
C GLU A 550 6.34 7.52 -5.91
N HIS A 551 6.15 6.59 -6.83
CA HIS A 551 4.85 6.05 -7.21
C HIS A 551 4.85 4.53 -7.21
N ALA A 552 3.74 3.95 -6.73
CA ALA A 552 3.39 2.56 -6.93
C ALA A 552 2.30 2.46 -8.01
N TRP A 553 2.42 1.49 -8.90
CA TRP A 553 1.60 1.37 -10.11
C TRP A 553 0.75 0.12 -10.12
N ALA A 554 -0.48 0.23 -10.64
CA ALA A 554 -1.33 -0.92 -10.96
C ALA A 554 -2.30 -0.58 -12.10
N GLN A 555 -3.02 -1.61 -12.55
CA GLN A 555 -4.15 -1.51 -13.47
C GLN A 555 -5.29 -2.39 -12.96
N LEU A 556 -6.54 -1.92 -13.08
CA LEU A 556 -7.71 -2.75 -12.76
C LEU A 556 -7.91 -3.84 -13.82
N ARG A 557 -8.02 -5.09 -13.41
CA ARG A 557 -8.26 -6.22 -14.34
C ARG A 557 -9.67 -6.22 -14.91
N SER A 558 -10.65 -5.72 -14.16
CA SER A 558 -12.03 -5.56 -14.62
C SER A 558 -12.22 -4.45 -15.65
N MET A 559 -11.24 -3.54 -15.78
CA MET A 559 -11.26 -2.39 -16.68
C MET A 559 -10.01 -2.35 -17.58
N PRO A 560 -9.81 -3.31 -18.49
CA PRO A 560 -8.58 -3.39 -19.29
C PRO A 560 -8.36 -2.19 -20.23
N ASN A 561 -9.42 -1.43 -20.52
CA ASN A 561 -9.35 -0.21 -21.34
C ASN A 561 -8.97 1.05 -20.51
N ALA A 562 -9.00 0.99 -19.19
CA ALA A 562 -8.47 2.05 -18.34
C ALA A 562 -6.93 2.01 -18.36
N GLN A 563 -6.29 3.19 -18.34
CA GLN A 563 -4.83 3.26 -18.26
C GLN A 563 -4.34 2.74 -16.90
N PRO A 564 -3.09 2.22 -16.82
CA PRO A 564 -2.43 2.03 -15.55
C PRO A 564 -2.39 3.34 -14.74
N TYR A 565 -2.60 3.24 -13.46
CA TYR A 565 -2.64 4.37 -12.54
C TYR A 565 -1.51 4.31 -11.51
N ALA A 566 -1.22 5.47 -10.94
CA ALA A 566 -0.23 5.64 -9.89
C ALA A 566 -0.87 6.05 -8.57
N VAL A 567 -0.30 5.61 -7.48
CA VAL A 567 -0.56 6.08 -6.12
C VAL A 567 0.77 6.45 -5.45
N PRO A 568 0.79 7.22 -4.35
CA PRO A 568 2.04 7.52 -3.65
C PRO A 568 2.80 6.23 -3.29
N GLY A 569 4.11 6.19 -3.56
CA GLY A 569 4.99 5.09 -3.20
C GLY A 569 5.16 4.93 -1.69
N LEU A 570 6.00 3.97 -1.28
CA LEU A 570 6.39 3.79 0.12
C LEU A 570 7.67 4.59 0.38
N ALA A 571 7.69 5.33 1.48
CA ALA A 571 8.90 5.98 1.97
C ALA A 571 9.59 5.08 3.01
N PHE A 572 10.88 4.81 2.81
CA PHE A 572 11.73 4.11 3.77
C PHE A 572 12.77 5.08 4.31
N ASP A 573 13.21 4.86 5.56
CA ASP A 573 14.29 5.67 6.13
C ASP A 573 15.58 5.46 5.36
N ASP A 574 16.19 6.55 4.90
CA ASP A 574 17.46 6.58 4.18
C ASP A 574 18.68 6.55 5.11
N THR A 575 18.48 6.88 6.40
CA THR A 575 19.56 7.01 7.38
C THR A 575 19.19 6.31 8.69
N TYR A 576 20.05 5.39 9.12
CA TYR A 576 19.86 4.59 10.34
C TYR A 576 21.21 4.12 10.91
N GLY A 577 21.19 3.45 12.04
CA GLY A 577 22.36 2.76 12.57
C GLY A 577 22.22 1.25 12.48
N THR A 578 23.33 0.53 12.42
CA THR A 578 23.36 -0.94 12.58
C THR A 578 24.27 -1.32 13.72
N LEU A 579 23.74 -2.12 14.65
CA LEU A 579 24.50 -2.76 15.73
C LEU A 579 24.62 -4.25 15.43
N SER A 580 25.85 -4.73 15.27
CA SER A 580 26.15 -6.17 15.15
C SER A 580 27.02 -6.60 16.33
N TYR A 581 26.72 -7.74 16.94
CA TYR A 581 27.49 -8.28 18.05
C TYR A 581 27.44 -9.80 18.09
N GLY A 582 28.43 -10.42 18.71
CA GLY A 582 28.47 -11.87 18.79
C GLY A 582 29.71 -12.40 19.47
N VAL A 583 29.92 -13.69 19.29
CA VAL A 583 31.07 -14.42 19.84
C VAL A 583 31.68 -15.32 18.77
N ARG A 584 33.01 -15.33 18.70
CA ARG A 584 33.77 -16.33 17.97
C ARG A 584 34.40 -17.32 18.93
N SER A 585 34.42 -18.58 18.51
CA SER A 585 34.94 -19.69 19.26
C SER A 585 35.70 -20.63 18.33
N GLN A 586 36.79 -21.21 18.85
CA GLN A 586 37.49 -22.28 18.18
C GLN A 586 37.31 -23.57 18.99
N LEU A 587 36.67 -24.57 18.41
CA LEU A 587 36.34 -25.83 19.07
C LEU A 587 36.68 -27.01 18.14
N GLY A 588 37.62 -27.87 18.59
CA GLY A 588 37.93 -29.10 17.87
C GLY A 588 38.40 -28.92 16.42
N GLY A 589 39.09 -27.79 16.10
CA GLY A 589 39.54 -27.47 14.74
C GLY A 589 38.53 -26.69 13.90
N PHE A 590 37.32 -26.44 14.44
CA PHE A 590 36.30 -25.64 13.77
C PHE A 590 36.26 -24.22 14.32
N GLU A 591 36.12 -23.24 13.45
CA GLU A 591 35.76 -21.87 13.81
C GLU A 591 34.24 -21.75 13.83
N ILE A 592 33.70 -21.32 14.98
CA ILE A 592 32.27 -21.11 15.17
C ILE A 592 32.04 -19.63 15.50
N THR A 593 31.19 -18.98 14.72
CA THR A 593 30.77 -17.59 14.99
C THR A 593 29.25 -17.55 15.14
N THR A 594 28.77 -16.99 16.23
CA THR A 594 27.34 -16.70 16.42
C THR A 594 27.17 -15.24 16.75
N GLY A 595 26.09 -14.64 16.29
CA GLY A 595 25.84 -13.25 16.53
C GLY A 595 24.45 -12.81 16.12
N SER A 596 24.18 -11.55 16.37
CA SER A 596 22.97 -10.84 15.94
C SER A 596 23.33 -9.51 15.30
N SER A 597 22.49 -9.04 14.41
CA SER A 597 22.52 -7.71 13.86
C SER A 597 21.13 -7.09 13.97
N LEU A 598 21.06 -5.81 14.28
CA LEU A 598 19.79 -5.06 14.33
C LEU A 598 20.00 -3.64 13.82
N THR A 599 19.01 -3.12 13.10
CA THR A 599 18.96 -1.70 12.72
C THR A 599 18.36 -0.88 13.86
N VAL A 600 18.82 0.34 14.04
CA VAL A 600 18.39 1.28 15.07
C VAL A 600 18.21 2.68 14.50
N GLY A 601 17.23 3.42 15.02
CA GLY A 601 16.97 4.79 14.60
C GLY A 601 16.11 4.91 13.34
N GLN A 602 15.56 3.83 12.83
CA GLN A 602 14.52 3.86 11.81
C GLN A 602 13.18 4.26 12.44
N LYS A 603 12.47 5.20 11.81
CA LYS A 603 11.16 5.67 12.28
C LYS A 603 10.04 4.68 11.94
N GLY A 604 10.12 4.07 10.76
CA GLY A 604 9.09 3.19 10.22
C GLY A 604 9.25 1.72 10.60
N GLY A 605 10.36 1.29 11.19
CA GLY A 605 10.55 -0.14 11.48
C GLY A 605 11.95 -0.51 11.95
N HIS A 606 12.28 -1.78 11.88
CA HIS A 606 13.61 -2.30 12.15
C HIS A 606 13.81 -3.67 11.51
N ASP A 607 15.07 -3.96 11.19
CA ASP A 607 15.51 -5.27 10.73
C ASP A 607 16.38 -5.91 11.80
N SER A 608 16.20 -7.18 12.05
CA SER A 608 17.03 -7.94 12.97
C SER A 608 17.37 -9.30 12.39
N SER A 609 18.53 -9.81 12.77
CA SER A 609 18.94 -11.16 12.38
C SER A 609 19.75 -11.83 13.45
N PHE A 610 19.68 -13.16 13.47
CA PHE A 610 20.56 -14.03 14.24
C PHE A 610 21.23 -14.99 13.28
N PHE A 611 22.54 -15.24 13.46
CA PHE A 611 23.29 -16.14 12.59
C PHE A 611 24.26 -17.05 13.32
N LEU A 612 24.53 -18.18 12.70
CA LEU A 612 25.53 -19.16 13.08
C LEU A 612 26.41 -19.47 11.86
N ASN A 613 27.72 -19.21 11.96
CA ASN A 613 28.71 -19.63 10.99
C ASN A 613 29.55 -20.75 11.59
N VAL A 614 29.83 -21.78 10.81
CA VAL A 614 30.75 -22.86 11.15
C VAL A 614 31.68 -23.06 9.96
N GLY A 615 32.98 -23.14 10.21
CA GLY A 615 33.97 -23.37 9.16
C GLY A 615 35.19 -24.12 9.67
N GLY A 616 35.99 -24.61 8.72
CA GLY A 616 37.21 -25.34 9.03
C GLY A 616 38.12 -25.46 7.82
N LYS A 617 39.38 -25.87 8.08
CA LYS A 617 40.35 -26.19 7.04
C LYS A 617 40.09 -27.61 6.53
N PHE A 618 40.24 -27.84 5.21
CA PHE A 618 40.24 -29.18 4.64
C PHE A 618 41.50 -29.94 4.98
#